data_8d73f2122fbed4b8df93405f302fc4ad
#
_entry.id   8d73f2122fbed4b8df93405f302fc4ad
#
_cell.length_a   1.000
_cell.length_b   1.000
_cell.length_c   1.000
_cell.angle_alpha   90.00
_cell.angle_beta   90.00
_cell.angle_gamma   90.00
#
_symmetry.space_group_name_H-M   'P 1'
#
loop_
_entity.id
_entity.type
_entity.pdbx_description
1 polymer ?
#
loop_
_entity_poly.entity_id
_entity_poly.type
_entity_poly.pdbx_seq_one_letter_code
_entity_poly.pdbx_strand_id
1 'polypeptide(L)'
;MTDVQIVDQLRSTLPADDDHPYRTGAWRPQSTEWHVDRVEVVEGAIPHDLDGLYARNTENPLHQPITRYHPFDGDGMVHAIRFRDGVATYRNRFVRTDGLLAEQESGTSLWAGLAENPRHAIRTDGRTARGSMKDASSTDLVVHGGEVLTSF
;
A
#
# COMPACT_ATOMS: atom_id res chain seq x y z
N MET A 1 -6.41 25.69 8.55
CA MET A 1 -5.08 25.01 8.62
C MET A 1 -5.35 23.54 8.36
N THR A 2 -4.67 22.95 7.40
CA THR A 2 -4.81 21.52 7.12
C THR A 2 -4.13 20.76 8.25
N ASP A 3 -4.87 19.95 8.99
CA ASP A 3 -4.28 19.05 9.99
C ASP A 3 -3.84 17.75 9.29
N VAL A 4 -2.55 17.49 9.32
CA VAL A 4 -1.92 16.31 8.72
C VAL A 4 -1.30 15.49 9.85
N GLN A 5 -1.82 14.30 10.07
CA GLN A 5 -1.39 13.40 11.12
C GLN A 5 -0.67 12.19 10.53
N ILE A 6 0.49 11.86 11.06
CA ILE A 6 1.13 10.56 10.85
C ILE A 6 0.47 9.58 11.82
N VAL A 7 -0.13 8.54 11.28
CA VAL A 7 -0.82 7.51 12.09
C VAL A 7 0.11 6.36 12.41
N ASP A 8 0.93 5.96 11.44
CA ASP A 8 1.93 4.93 11.58
C ASP A 8 3.03 5.12 10.54
N GLN A 9 4.18 4.52 10.78
CA GLN A 9 5.29 4.48 9.84
C GLN A 9 5.93 3.10 9.85
N LEU A 10 5.82 2.40 8.72
CA LEU A 10 6.40 1.07 8.55
C LEU A 10 7.89 1.18 8.22
N ARG A 11 8.62 0.16 8.60
CA ARG A 11 10.03 0.03 8.25
C ARG A 11 10.16 -0.22 6.74
N SER A 12 11.03 0.54 6.09
CA SER A 12 11.45 0.32 4.71
C SER A 12 12.95 0.09 4.65
N THR A 13 13.38 -0.83 3.78
CA THR A 13 14.80 -1.07 3.47
C THR A 13 15.15 -0.65 2.05
N LEU A 14 14.22 0.01 1.36
CA LEU A 14 14.50 0.59 0.04
C LEU A 14 15.49 1.75 0.19
N PRO A 15 16.48 1.88 -0.72
CA PRO A 15 17.41 2.98 -0.71
C PRO A 15 16.71 4.34 -0.88
N ALA A 16 17.22 5.37 -0.23
CA ALA A 16 16.70 6.73 -0.39
C ALA A 16 16.92 7.27 -1.82
N ASP A 17 17.97 6.81 -2.47
CA ASP A 17 18.42 7.14 -3.82
C ASP A 17 18.02 6.07 -4.86
N ASP A 18 16.97 5.29 -4.57
CA ASP A 18 16.47 4.27 -5.49
C ASP A 18 16.07 4.89 -6.84
N ASP A 19 16.65 4.40 -7.92
CA ASP A 19 16.46 4.86 -9.29
C ASP A 19 15.60 3.89 -10.15
N HIS A 20 15.07 2.84 -9.53
CA HIS A 20 14.26 1.86 -10.25
C HIS A 20 13.03 2.52 -10.86
N PRO A 21 12.72 2.33 -12.18
CA PRO A 21 11.65 3.03 -12.89
C PRO A 21 10.27 2.93 -12.22
N TYR A 22 9.97 1.79 -11.60
CA TYR A 22 8.71 1.54 -10.90
C TYR A 22 8.78 1.80 -9.38
N ARG A 23 9.80 2.54 -8.91
CA ARG A 23 9.94 2.96 -7.51
C ARG A 23 10.33 4.43 -7.37
N THR A 24 10.25 5.19 -8.48
CA THR A 24 10.58 6.63 -8.53
C THR A 24 9.40 7.45 -9.04
N GLY A 25 9.45 8.76 -8.90
CA GLY A 25 8.43 9.68 -9.37
C GLY A 25 7.04 9.35 -8.79
N ALA A 26 6.05 9.17 -9.64
CA ALA A 26 4.68 8.81 -9.26
C ALA A 26 4.56 7.39 -8.65
N TRP A 27 5.57 6.54 -8.87
CA TRP A 27 5.65 5.18 -8.35
C TRP A 27 6.46 5.07 -7.06
N ARG A 28 6.90 6.20 -6.50
CA ARG A 28 7.69 6.20 -5.26
C ARG A 28 6.92 5.55 -4.13
N PRO A 29 7.47 4.50 -3.51
CA PRO A 29 6.82 3.82 -2.40
C PRO A 29 6.59 4.75 -1.20
N GLN A 30 5.50 4.52 -0.50
CA GLN A 30 5.17 5.16 0.76
C GLN A 30 5.44 4.20 1.92
N SER A 31 6.02 4.69 3.00
CA SER A 31 6.16 3.93 4.25
C SER A 31 5.31 4.52 5.38
N THR A 32 4.66 5.65 5.13
CA THR A 32 3.92 6.41 6.15
C THR A 32 2.43 6.34 5.90
N GLU A 33 1.69 6.07 6.95
CA GLU A 33 0.23 6.15 6.98
C GLU A 33 -0.23 7.52 7.46
N TRP A 34 -1.07 8.15 6.67
CA TRP A 34 -1.53 9.51 6.88
C TRP A 34 -3.01 9.57 7.21
N HIS A 35 -3.36 10.61 7.97
CA HIS A 35 -4.71 11.11 8.09
C HIS A 35 -4.69 12.62 7.85
N VAL A 36 -5.48 13.07 6.88
CA VAL A 36 -5.63 14.48 6.53
C VAL A 36 -7.09 14.83 6.67
N ASP A 37 -7.44 15.62 7.68
CA ASP A 37 -8.83 15.98 7.98
C ASP A 37 -9.44 16.90 6.93
N ARG A 38 -8.62 17.66 6.22
CA ARG A 38 -9.05 18.53 5.16
C ARG A 38 -7.99 18.65 4.09
N VAL A 39 -8.30 18.15 2.90
CA VAL A 39 -7.46 18.34 1.71
C VAL A 39 -7.68 19.76 1.20
N GLU A 40 -6.58 20.45 0.90
CA GLU A 40 -6.63 21.80 0.32
C GLU A 40 -7.08 21.73 -1.14
N VAL A 41 -8.03 22.58 -1.49
CA VAL A 41 -8.47 22.77 -2.88
C VAL A 41 -7.62 23.88 -3.49
N VAL A 42 -6.74 23.54 -4.41
CA VAL A 42 -5.82 24.48 -5.05
C VAL A 42 -6.53 25.34 -6.09
N GLU A 43 -7.51 24.75 -6.80
CA GLU A 43 -8.27 25.42 -7.86
C GLU A 43 -9.70 24.85 -7.93
N GLY A 44 -10.68 25.74 -8.17
CA GLY A 44 -12.09 25.37 -8.24
C GLY A 44 -12.73 25.14 -6.86
N ALA A 45 -13.74 24.27 -6.80
CA ALA A 45 -14.44 23.91 -5.58
C ALA A 45 -14.93 22.45 -5.65
N ILE A 46 -15.00 21.78 -4.52
CA ILE A 46 -15.68 20.50 -4.38
C ILE A 46 -17.18 20.75 -4.31
N PRO A 47 -18.01 20.13 -5.18
CA PRO A 47 -19.46 20.27 -5.13
C PRO A 47 -20.03 19.86 -3.77
N HIS A 48 -20.96 20.62 -3.23
CA HIS A 48 -21.58 20.32 -1.93
C HIS A 48 -22.46 19.06 -1.93
N ASP A 49 -22.99 18.71 -3.09
CA ASP A 49 -23.82 17.52 -3.31
C ASP A 49 -23.00 16.25 -3.58
N LEU A 50 -21.69 16.37 -3.70
CA LEU A 50 -20.80 15.22 -3.79
C LEU A 50 -20.61 14.60 -2.38
N ASP A 51 -21.32 13.51 -2.13
CA ASP A 51 -21.16 12.68 -0.92
C ASP A 51 -20.75 11.26 -1.31
N GLY A 52 -19.58 10.81 -0.89
CA GLY A 52 -19.09 9.50 -1.24
C GLY A 52 -17.66 9.24 -0.80
N LEU A 53 -17.22 8.02 -1.08
CA LEU A 53 -15.85 7.57 -0.84
C LEU A 53 -15.23 7.09 -2.15
N TYR A 54 -14.13 7.69 -2.54
CA TYR A 54 -13.22 7.11 -3.53
C TYR A 54 -12.16 6.33 -2.80
N ALA A 55 -11.96 5.07 -3.18
CA ALA A 55 -10.89 4.25 -2.63
C ALA A 55 -10.18 3.47 -3.74
N ARG A 56 -8.90 3.25 -3.58
CA ARG A 56 -8.10 2.40 -4.46
C ARG A 56 -7.06 1.64 -3.67
N ASN A 57 -6.74 0.45 -4.12
CA ASN A 57 -5.58 -0.31 -3.67
C ASN A 57 -4.35 0.02 -4.53
N THR A 58 -3.17 -0.15 -3.99
CA THR A 58 -1.90 0.04 -4.71
C THR A 58 -0.89 -1.01 -4.27
N GLU A 59 0.01 -1.37 -5.17
CA GLU A 59 1.22 -2.13 -4.88
C GLU A 59 2.27 -1.18 -4.31
N ASN A 60 2.68 -1.40 -3.07
CA ASN A 60 3.60 -0.50 -2.38
C ASN A 60 4.75 -1.28 -1.70
N PRO A 61 5.89 -1.46 -2.38
CA PRO A 61 7.01 -2.22 -1.82
C PRO A 61 7.63 -1.50 -0.62
N LEU A 62 8.02 -2.25 0.40
CA LEU A 62 8.71 -1.75 1.59
C LEU A 62 10.14 -2.27 1.70
N HIS A 63 10.42 -3.44 1.14
CA HIS A 63 11.73 -4.07 1.22
C HIS A 63 12.33 -4.31 -0.15
N GLN A 64 13.67 -4.39 -0.21
CA GLN A 64 14.35 -4.83 -1.42
C GLN A 64 13.91 -6.25 -1.78
N PRO A 65 13.65 -6.53 -3.07
CA PRO A 65 13.37 -7.88 -3.54
C PRO A 65 14.56 -8.79 -3.25
N ILE A 66 14.35 -10.08 -3.23
CA ILE A 66 15.45 -11.06 -3.03
C ILE A 66 16.47 -10.94 -4.17
N THR A 67 16.00 -10.86 -5.41
CA THR A 67 16.88 -10.72 -6.59
C THR A 67 16.38 -9.70 -7.60
N ARG A 68 15.06 -9.64 -7.85
CA ARG A 68 14.47 -8.80 -8.89
C ARG A 68 13.08 -8.32 -8.54
N TYR A 69 12.88 -7.01 -8.64
CA TYR A 69 11.58 -6.40 -8.41
C TYR A 69 10.66 -6.51 -9.63
N HIS A 70 9.40 -6.84 -9.37
CA HIS A 70 8.29 -6.69 -10.30
C HIS A 70 7.26 -5.72 -9.71
N PRO A 71 6.61 -4.84 -10.51
CA PRO A 71 5.66 -3.85 -9.97
C PRO A 71 4.52 -4.45 -9.12
N PHE A 72 4.14 -5.70 -9.36
CA PHE A 72 3.08 -6.37 -8.59
C PHE A 72 3.56 -7.07 -7.30
N ASP A 73 4.81 -6.89 -6.93
CA ASP A 73 5.36 -7.52 -5.70
C ASP A 73 5.15 -6.64 -4.45
N GLY A 74 4.55 -5.46 -4.60
CA GLY A 74 4.31 -4.54 -3.50
C GLY A 74 3.17 -4.97 -2.59
N ASP A 75 3.26 -4.58 -1.33
CA ASP A 75 2.18 -4.76 -0.36
C ASP A 75 1.00 -3.86 -0.66
N GLY A 76 -0.21 -4.35 -0.39
CA GLY A 76 -1.42 -3.58 -0.54
C GLY A 76 -1.45 -2.35 0.38
N MET A 77 -1.67 -1.19 -0.22
CA MET A 77 -1.95 0.04 0.52
C MET A 77 -3.23 0.66 -0.02
N VAL A 78 -4.23 0.75 0.81
CA VAL A 78 -5.51 1.39 0.48
C VAL A 78 -5.39 2.89 0.68
N HIS A 79 -5.71 3.65 -0.36
CA HIS A 79 -5.87 5.10 -0.33
C HIS A 79 -7.36 5.43 -0.42
N ALA A 80 -7.83 6.31 0.43
CA ALA A 80 -9.24 6.68 0.51
C ALA A 80 -9.41 8.20 0.61
N ILE A 81 -10.29 8.76 -0.25
CA ILE A 81 -10.72 10.15 -0.19
C ILE A 81 -12.23 10.16 0.08
N ARG A 82 -12.63 10.69 1.22
CA ARG A 82 -14.03 10.92 1.56
C ARG A 82 -14.43 12.34 1.18
N PHE A 83 -15.48 12.46 0.39
CA PHE A 83 -16.12 13.72 0.06
C PHE A 83 -17.40 13.88 0.86
N ARG A 84 -17.59 15.04 1.47
CA ARG A 84 -18.82 15.40 2.16
C ARG A 84 -18.91 16.93 2.36
N ASP A 85 -20.06 17.52 2.07
CA ASP A 85 -20.36 18.94 2.31
C ASP A 85 -19.31 19.90 1.75
N GLY A 86 -18.77 19.61 0.55
CA GLY A 86 -17.73 20.41 -0.09
C GLY A 86 -16.33 20.26 0.53
N VAL A 87 -16.12 19.26 1.37
CA VAL A 87 -14.84 18.95 2.01
C VAL A 87 -14.35 17.59 1.56
N ALA A 88 -13.03 17.46 1.35
CA ALA A 88 -12.37 16.18 1.15
C ALA A 88 -11.44 15.87 2.33
N THR A 89 -11.49 14.64 2.81
CA THR A 89 -10.53 14.06 3.76
C THR A 89 -9.74 12.95 3.09
N TYR A 90 -8.50 12.71 3.51
CA TYR A 90 -7.67 11.65 2.94
C TYR A 90 -7.12 10.73 4.02
N ARG A 91 -7.05 9.44 3.71
CA ARG A 91 -6.39 8.42 4.53
C ARG A 91 -5.71 7.41 3.64
N ASN A 92 -4.57 6.90 4.09
CA ASN A 92 -3.97 5.70 3.53
C ASN A 92 -3.59 4.71 4.63
N ARG A 93 -3.73 3.42 4.33
CA ARG A 93 -3.42 2.34 5.27
C ARG A 93 -2.86 1.14 4.51
N PHE A 94 -1.81 0.54 5.02
CA PHE A 94 -1.40 -0.78 4.56
C PHE A 94 -2.43 -1.84 4.93
N VAL A 95 -2.62 -2.80 4.04
CA VAL A 95 -3.34 -4.03 4.35
C VAL A 95 -2.41 -4.91 5.18
N ARG A 96 -2.77 -5.09 6.46
CA ARG A 96 -1.96 -5.84 7.43
C ARG A 96 -2.07 -7.35 7.20
N THR A 97 -1.58 -7.83 6.05
CA THR A 97 -1.46 -9.28 5.81
C THR A 97 -0.43 -9.89 6.76
N ASP A 98 -0.55 -11.16 7.03
CA ASP A 98 0.46 -11.84 7.85
C ASP A 98 1.84 -11.81 7.16
N GLY A 99 1.86 -11.81 5.82
CA GLY A 99 3.09 -11.65 5.02
C GLY A 99 3.78 -10.32 5.28
N LEU A 100 3.04 -9.22 5.20
CA LEU A 100 3.56 -7.89 5.54
C LEU A 100 4.11 -7.86 6.97
N LEU A 101 3.36 -8.38 7.94
CA LEU A 101 3.78 -8.36 9.35
C LEU A 101 5.06 -9.16 9.57
N ALA A 102 5.20 -10.33 8.93
CA ALA A 102 6.40 -11.14 9.03
C ALA A 102 7.63 -10.44 8.42
N GLU A 103 7.47 -9.77 7.28
CA GLU A 103 8.56 -9.00 6.65
C GLU A 103 8.91 -7.73 7.44
N GLN A 104 7.94 -7.08 8.07
CA GLN A 104 8.21 -5.97 8.99
C GLN A 104 9.00 -6.41 10.21
N GLU A 105 8.70 -7.59 10.78
CA GLU A 105 9.45 -8.18 11.90
C GLU A 105 10.87 -8.56 11.49
N SER A 106 11.03 -9.23 10.32
CA SER A 106 12.34 -9.65 9.84
C SER A 106 13.18 -8.50 9.29
N GLY A 107 12.55 -7.45 8.78
CA GLY A 107 13.17 -6.30 8.13
C GLY A 107 13.76 -6.61 6.75
N THR A 108 13.22 -7.60 6.07
CA THR A 108 13.63 -7.98 4.70
C THR A 108 12.51 -8.73 4.00
N SER A 109 12.56 -8.79 2.67
CA SER A 109 11.68 -9.67 1.89
C SER A 109 11.94 -11.14 2.23
N LEU A 110 10.87 -11.88 2.48
CA LEU A 110 10.91 -13.31 2.84
C LEU A 110 10.46 -14.22 1.71
N TRP A 111 9.66 -13.73 0.78
CA TRP A 111 9.13 -14.46 -0.36
C TRP A 111 9.70 -13.95 -1.67
N ALA A 112 9.85 -14.87 -2.63
CA ALA A 112 10.19 -14.51 -4.00
C ALA A 112 9.02 -13.78 -4.68
N GLY A 113 9.32 -12.73 -5.45
CA GLY A 113 8.36 -12.02 -6.27
C GLY A 113 8.02 -12.72 -7.58
N LEU A 114 7.11 -12.14 -8.35
CA LEU A 114 6.63 -12.68 -9.64
C LEU A 114 7.74 -12.92 -10.67
N ALA A 115 8.77 -12.07 -10.66
CA ALA A 115 9.89 -12.14 -11.58
C ALA A 115 11.08 -12.94 -11.03
N GLU A 116 10.92 -13.59 -9.89
CA GLU A 116 11.97 -14.31 -9.19
C GLU A 116 11.74 -15.84 -9.21
N ASN A 117 12.81 -16.57 -9.01
CA ASN A 117 12.69 -18.02 -8.84
C ASN A 117 12.11 -18.33 -7.45
N PRO A 118 10.98 -19.04 -7.32
CA PRO A 118 10.38 -19.39 -6.04
C PRO A 118 11.32 -20.11 -5.07
N ARG A 119 12.38 -20.77 -5.58
CA ARG A 119 13.40 -21.43 -4.75
C ARG A 119 14.29 -20.44 -3.98
N HIS A 120 14.28 -19.18 -4.34
CA HIS A 120 15.01 -18.13 -3.62
C HIS A 120 14.26 -17.63 -2.39
N ALA A 121 12.97 -17.98 -2.23
CA ALA A 121 12.21 -17.60 -1.05
C ALA A 121 12.91 -18.09 0.23
N ILE A 122 13.08 -17.18 1.19
CA ILE A 122 13.64 -17.48 2.51
C ILE A 122 12.60 -18.24 3.34
N ARG A 123 11.31 -17.89 3.14
CA ARG A 123 10.19 -18.51 3.81
C ARG A 123 9.26 -19.16 2.79
N THR A 124 8.95 -20.43 2.98
CA THR A 124 8.10 -21.20 2.10
C THR A 124 6.92 -21.85 2.83
N ASP A 125 6.89 -21.75 4.15
CA ASP A 125 5.93 -22.36 5.05
C ASP A 125 4.76 -21.43 5.39
N GLY A 126 4.46 -20.49 4.51
CA GLY A 126 3.53 -19.41 4.77
C GLY A 126 2.17 -19.89 5.28
N ARG A 127 1.86 -19.59 6.54
CA ARG A 127 0.47 -19.61 7.02
C ARG A 127 -0.42 -18.66 6.22
N THR A 128 0.19 -17.83 5.39
CA THR A 128 -0.38 -16.61 4.79
C THR A 128 -0.17 -16.52 3.29
N ALA A 129 0.83 -17.22 2.74
CA ALA A 129 1.00 -17.33 1.32
C ALA A 129 0.60 -18.74 0.89
N ARG A 130 -0.24 -18.87 -0.10
CA ARG A 130 -0.54 -20.13 -0.74
C ARG A 130 0.67 -20.56 -1.57
N GLY A 131 1.66 -21.16 -0.92
CA GLY A 131 2.88 -21.62 -1.57
C GLY A 131 4.09 -20.72 -1.35
N SER A 132 4.87 -20.49 -2.41
CA SER A 132 6.15 -19.77 -2.38
C SER A 132 6.03 -18.26 -2.62
N MET A 133 4.84 -17.72 -2.74
CA MET A 133 4.56 -16.29 -2.95
C MET A 133 3.86 -15.69 -1.74
N LYS A 134 4.16 -14.42 -1.47
CA LYS A 134 3.49 -13.63 -0.44
C LYS A 134 2.05 -13.28 -0.88
N ASP A 135 1.12 -13.31 0.05
CA ASP A 135 -0.19 -12.68 -0.11
C ASP A 135 -0.04 -11.17 0.09
N ALA A 136 0.06 -10.44 -0.99
CA ALA A 136 0.26 -9.00 -0.97
C ALA A 136 -1.05 -8.21 -0.78
N SER A 137 -2.20 -8.82 -1.13
CA SER A 137 -3.53 -8.17 -1.06
C SER A 137 -3.58 -6.78 -1.72
N SER A 138 -2.94 -6.64 -2.88
CA SER A 138 -2.66 -5.35 -3.52
C SER A 138 -3.49 -5.08 -4.77
N THR A 139 -4.18 -6.08 -5.33
CA THR A 139 -4.72 -5.99 -6.70
C THR A 139 -6.08 -5.31 -6.78
N ASP A 140 -7.04 -5.69 -5.93
CA ASP A 140 -8.41 -5.21 -6.06
C ASP A 140 -8.99 -4.72 -4.74
N LEU A 141 -10.07 -3.95 -4.85
CA LEU A 141 -10.83 -3.43 -3.72
C LEU A 141 -12.30 -3.48 -4.05
N VAL A 142 -13.06 -4.24 -3.27
CA VAL A 142 -14.50 -4.43 -3.44
C VAL A 142 -15.23 -4.09 -2.15
N VAL A 143 -16.37 -3.39 -2.27
CA VAL A 143 -17.27 -3.16 -1.14
C VAL A 143 -18.39 -4.18 -1.18
N HIS A 144 -18.52 -4.99 -0.14
CA HIS A 144 -19.55 -6.00 -0.01
C HIS A 144 -20.08 -6.08 1.43
N GLY A 145 -21.40 -6.07 1.60
CA GLY A 145 -22.03 -6.20 2.93
C GLY A 145 -21.63 -5.12 3.94
N GLY A 146 -21.21 -3.93 3.49
CA GLY A 146 -20.71 -2.84 4.36
C GLY A 146 -19.24 -2.96 4.74
N GLU A 147 -18.55 -3.97 4.25
CA GLU A 147 -17.12 -4.19 4.45
C GLU A 147 -16.33 -3.88 3.17
N VAL A 148 -15.06 -3.49 3.34
CA VAL A 148 -14.10 -3.31 2.27
C VAL A 148 -13.20 -4.53 2.22
N LEU A 149 -13.24 -5.24 1.11
CA LEU A 149 -12.44 -6.43 0.85
C LEU A 149 -11.32 -6.08 -0.11
N THR A 150 -10.12 -6.54 0.18
CA THR A 150 -8.97 -6.45 -0.71
C THR A 150 -8.55 -7.86 -1.14
N SER A 151 -7.99 -7.98 -2.32
CA SER A 151 -7.58 -9.26 -2.88
C SER A 151 -6.22 -9.18 -3.58
N PHE A 152 -5.67 -10.35 -3.87
CA PHE A 152 -4.45 -10.56 -4.64
C PHE A 152 -4.72 -11.52 -5.79
#